data_58759404c7cf6f9463064a7747068981
#
_entry.id   58759404c7cf6f9463064a7747068981
#
_cell.length_a   1.000
_cell.length_b   1.000
_cell.length_c   1.000
_cell.angle_alpha   90.00
_cell.angle_beta   90.00
_cell.angle_gamma   90.00
#
_symmetry.space_group_name_H-M   'P 1'
#
loop_
_entity.id
_entity.type
_entity.pdbx_description
1 polymer ?
#
loop_
_entity_poly.entity_id
_entity_poly.type
_entity_poly.pdbx_seq_one_letter_code
_entity_poly.pdbx_strand_id
1 'polypeptide(L)'
;MFGPLTLEGAHVRLEPLNLDHVPALVEAASEDRSNYQWVYTPAGPEQMTAYVQDALTKVASGDHVAFATVRKGGGPSGSDLVVGCTRFCEIFVWQWPPGATHQRRGVPDVVDIGFTWLSGPAQRTPVNTEAKLLMMTHAFETWKVHRVALQTDVRNTRSRAAIERIGGRLDGIMRADRPGADDTVRTSARFSIVVSEWPKVKARLTARLAAGTTRPLSPS
;
A
#
# COMPACT_ATOMS: atom_id res chain seq x y z
N MET A 1 -5.12 -15.54 -12.20
CA MET A 1 -4.18 -15.46 -11.05
C MET A 1 -3.17 -14.38 -11.38
N PHE A 2 -3.00 -13.39 -10.50
CA PHE A 2 -2.00 -12.34 -10.70
C PHE A 2 -0.65 -12.93 -10.27
N GLY A 3 0.29 -13.09 -11.22
CA GLY A 3 1.60 -13.67 -10.96
C GLY A 3 2.48 -12.79 -10.07
N PRO A 4 3.65 -13.29 -9.66
CA PRO A 4 4.62 -12.48 -8.93
C PRO A 4 4.97 -11.24 -9.74
N LEU A 5 4.95 -10.08 -9.07
CA LEU A 5 5.14 -8.76 -9.68
C LEU A 5 6.24 -8.02 -8.94
N THR A 6 7.21 -7.50 -9.67
CA THR A 6 8.21 -6.55 -9.14
C THR A 6 7.96 -5.18 -9.75
N LEU A 7 7.90 -4.16 -8.90
CA LEU A 7 7.79 -2.77 -9.32
C LEU A 7 9.02 -2.00 -8.83
N GLU A 8 9.71 -1.33 -9.72
CA GLU A 8 10.98 -0.69 -9.41
C GLU A 8 10.98 0.79 -9.77
N GLY A 9 11.39 1.63 -8.81
CA GLY A 9 11.58 3.06 -8.94
C GLY A 9 13.01 3.49 -8.59
N ALA A 10 13.21 4.79 -8.42
CA ALA A 10 14.49 5.36 -8.06
C ALA A 10 14.85 5.14 -6.58
N HIS A 11 13.86 5.20 -5.69
CA HIS A 11 14.03 5.14 -4.23
C HIS A 11 13.54 3.84 -3.62
N VAL A 12 12.64 3.12 -4.31
CA VAL A 12 12.01 1.91 -3.78
C VAL A 12 11.88 0.83 -4.84
N ARG A 13 12.05 -0.42 -4.40
CA ARG A 13 11.63 -1.61 -5.12
C ARG A 13 10.56 -2.32 -4.30
N LEU A 14 9.46 -2.67 -4.93
CA LEU A 14 8.44 -3.55 -4.39
C LEU A 14 8.65 -4.93 -5.01
N GLU A 15 9.05 -5.88 -4.21
CA GLU A 15 9.31 -7.24 -4.69
C GLU A 15 8.35 -8.24 -4.05
N PRO A 16 8.08 -9.38 -4.71
CA PRO A 16 7.15 -10.38 -4.18
C PRO A 16 7.52 -10.77 -2.77
N LEU A 17 6.58 -10.61 -1.83
CA LEU A 17 6.77 -10.99 -0.44
C LEU A 17 6.98 -12.51 -0.34
N ASN A 18 7.98 -12.92 0.45
CA ASN A 18 8.27 -14.31 0.75
C ASN A 18 8.81 -14.48 2.19
N LEU A 19 9.04 -15.72 2.62
CA LEU A 19 9.52 -16.01 3.98
C LEU A 19 10.95 -15.54 4.25
N ASP A 20 11.78 -15.41 3.24
CA ASP A 20 13.17 -14.93 3.40
C ASP A 20 13.22 -13.47 3.85
N HIS A 21 12.13 -12.72 3.65
CA HIS A 21 12.02 -11.34 4.16
C HIS A 21 11.77 -11.25 5.68
N VAL A 22 11.35 -12.35 6.33
CA VAL A 22 10.94 -12.33 7.74
C VAL A 22 12.00 -11.72 8.66
N PRO A 23 13.28 -12.10 8.63
CA PRO A 23 14.29 -11.51 9.52
C PRO A 23 14.40 -9.99 9.37
N ALA A 24 14.47 -9.51 8.13
CA ALA A 24 14.58 -8.08 7.85
C ALA A 24 13.30 -7.30 8.20
N LEU A 25 12.12 -7.91 8.02
CA LEU A 25 10.84 -7.31 8.42
C LEU A 25 10.70 -7.23 9.96
N VAL A 26 11.22 -8.22 10.69
CA VAL A 26 11.27 -8.17 12.17
C VAL A 26 12.13 -7.00 12.62
N GLU A 27 13.32 -6.83 12.04
CA GLU A 27 14.20 -5.70 12.32
C GLU A 27 13.50 -4.36 12.02
N ALA A 28 12.94 -4.22 10.81
CA ALA A 28 12.21 -3.02 10.39
C ALA A 28 11.01 -2.66 11.28
N ALA A 29 10.35 -3.67 11.88
CA ALA A 29 9.18 -3.47 12.77
C ALA A 29 9.56 -3.25 14.24
N SER A 30 10.81 -3.52 14.64
CA SER A 30 11.24 -3.53 16.04
C SER A 30 11.57 -2.16 16.61
N GLU A 31 11.89 -1.17 15.77
CA GLU A 31 12.37 0.14 16.21
C GLU A 31 11.33 0.87 17.10
N ASP A 32 10.64 1.85 16.60
CA ASP A 32 9.64 2.61 17.38
C ASP A 32 8.23 2.09 17.11
N ARG A 33 7.71 1.27 18.02
CA ARG A 33 6.37 0.66 17.89
C ARG A 33 5.23 1.66 18.06
N SER A 34 5.44 2.84 18.62
CA SER A 34 4.44 3.90 18.71
C SER A 34 3.94 4.35 17.33
N ASN A 35 4.73 4.10 16.29
CA ASN A 35 4.38 4.37 14.90
C ASN A 35 3.21 3.51 14.38
N TYR A 36 2.88 2.40 15.06
CA TYR A 36 1.95 1.39 14.57
C TYR A 36 0.63 1.30 15.34
N GLN A 37 0.32 2.30 16.16
CA GLN A 37 -0.87 2.33 17.01
C GLN A 37 -2.18 1.95 16.29
N TRP A 38 -2.34 2.36 15.03
CA TRP A 38 -3.55 2.15 14.23
C TRP A 38 -3.36 1.18 13.06
N VAL A 39 -2.22 0.51 12.99
CA VAL A 39 -1.87 -0.44 11.94
C VAL A 39 -1.30 -1.69 12.55
N TYR A 40 -1.97 -2.83 12.31
CA TYR A 40 -1.41 -4.11 12.77
C TYR A 40 -0.04 -4.33 12.12
N THR A 41 0.98 -4.34 12.95
CA THR A 41 2.37 -4.62 12.59
C THR A 41 2.88 -5.71 13.53
N PRO A 42 3.27 -6.89 13.02
CA PRO A 42 3.69 -8.02 13.85
C PRO A 42 4.88 -7.68 14.74
N ALA A 43 4.95 -8.31 15.92
CA ALA A 43 6.06 -8.18 16.84
C ALA A 43 6.82 -9.50 16.94
N GLY A 44 8.13 -9.45 16.68
CA GLY A 44 9.01 -10.61 16.76
C GLY A 44 8.83 -11.64 15.63
N PRO A 45 9.69 -12.66 15.61
CA PRO A 45 9.80 -13.60 14.48
C PRO A 45 8.54 -14.44 14.25
N GLU A 46 7.92 -14.91 15.32
CA GLU A 46 6.76 -15.80 15.26
C GLU A 46 5.56 -15.10 14.60
N GLN A 47 5.18 -13.92 15.12
CA GLN A 47 4.06 -13.16 14.56
C GLN A 47 4.36 -12.68 13.13
N MET A 48 5.61 -12.31 12.84
CA MET A 48 5.98 -11.89 11.49
C MET A 48 5.91 -13.05 10.51
N THR A 49 6.35 -14.25 10.91
CA THR A 49 6.22 -15.46 10.10
C THR A 49 4.76 -15.76 9.79
N ALA A 50 3.90 -15.75 10.80
CA ALA A 50 2.46 -15.98 10.61
C ALA A 50 1.82 -14.92 9.70
N TYR A 51 2.21 -13.64 9.83
CA TYR A 51 1.75 -12.55 8.97
C TYR A 51 2.15 -12.73 7.51
N VAL A 52 3.38 -13.17 7.25
CA VAL A 52 3.87 -13.43 5.89
C VAL A 52 3.17 -14.67 5.32
N GLN A 53 3.00 -15.75 6.10
CA GLN A 53 2.28 -16.95 5.69
C GLN A 53 0.82 -16.66 5.32
N ASP A 54 0.09 -15.85 6.14
CA ASP A 54 -1.25 -15.37 5.78
C ASP A 54 -1.25 -14.61 4.44
N ALA A 55 -0.26 -13.71 4.27
CA ALA A 55 -0.11 -13.00 3.01
C ALA A 55 0.06 -13.93 1.82
N LEU A 56 0.92 -14.94 1.93
CA LEU A 56 1.20 -15.91 0.86
C LEU A 56 -0.02 -16.78 0.57
N THR A 57 -0.80 -17.15 1.59
CA THR A 57 -2.08 -17.86 1.41
C THR A 57 -3.06 -17.02 0.58
N LYS A 58 -3.17 -15.72 0.86
CA LYS A 58 -4.01 -14.80 0.08
C LYS A 58 -3.49 -14.55 -1.33
N VAL A 59 -2.18 -14.60 -1.53
CA VAL A 59 -1.57 -14.54 -2.86
C VAL A 59 -1.88 -15.82 -3.66
N ALA A 60 -1.80 -16.98 -3.03
CA ALA A 60 -2.10 -18.26 -3.67
C ALA A 60 -3.57 -18.38 -4.07
N SER A 61 -4.51 -17.82 -3.29
CA SER A 61 -5.94 -17.75 -3.65
C SER A 61 -6.25 -16.73 -4.75
N GLY A 62 -5.29 -15.81 -5.07
CA GLY A 62 -5.51 -14.73 -6.04
C GLY A 62 -6.17 -13.48 -5.47
N ASP A 63 -6.41 -13.44 -4.15
CA ASP A 63 -7.06 -12.32 -3.47
C ASP A 63 -6.12 -11.13 -3.27
N HIS A 64 -4.80 -11.40 -3.16
CA HIS A 64 -3.79 -10.38 -2.91
C HIS A 64 -2.61 -10.49 -3.90
N VAL A 65 -1.90 -9.34 -4.07
CA VAL A 65 -0.51 -9.31 -4.54
C VAL A 65 0.30 -8.60 -3.45
N ALA A 66 1.16 -9.33 -2.77
CA ALA A 66 1.87 -8.86 -1.59
C ALA A 66 3.34 -8.54 -1.90
N PHE A 67 3.83 -7.43 -1.35
CA PHE A 67 5.17 -6.93 -1.58
C PHE A 67 5.93 -6.71 -0.27
N ALA A 68 7.20 -7.08 -0.26
CA ALA A 68 8.19 -6.44 0.59
C ALA A 68 8.54 -5.07 0.00
N THR A 69 8.64 -4.07 0.86
CA THR A 69 9.05 -2.71 0.46
C THR A 69 10.53 -2.55 0.75
N VAL A 70 11.32 -2.42 -0.30
CA VAL A 70 12.78 -2.34 -0.24
C VAL A 70 13.20 -0.91 -0.57
N ARG A 71 13.80 -0.20 0.39
CA ARG A 71 14.41 1.11 0.18
C ARG A 71 15.76 0.94 -0.49
N LYS A 72 15.95 1.54 -1.64
CA LYS A 72 17.23 1.49 -2.39
C LYS A 72 18.27 2.36 -1.70
N GLY A 73 19.48 1.82 -1.50
CA GLY A 73 20.56 2.52 -0.84
C GLY A 73 20.30 2.91 0.62
N GLY A 74 19.31 2.30 1.27
CA GLY A 74 18.88 2.65 2.64
C GLY A 74 19.63 1.93 3.75
N GLY A 75 20.38 0.90 3.41
CA GLY A 75 21.12 0.07 4.35
C GLY A 75 22.58 0.50 4.53
N PRO A 76 23.34 -0.25 5.37
CA PRO A 76 24.76 -0.04 5.57
C PRO A 76 25.53 -0.06 4.25
N SER A 77 26.52 0.81 4.12
CA SER A 77 27.36 0.93 2.91
C SER A 77 26.56 1.14 1.61
N GLY A 78 25.32 1.67 1.69
CA GLY A 78 24.49 1.93 0.53
C GLY A 78 23.77 0.70 -0.03
N SER A 79 23.71 -0.41 0.73
CA SER A 79 22.91 -1.58 0.35
C SER A 79 21.40 -1.29 0.38
N ASP A 80 20.64 -2.11 -0.31
CA ASP A 80 19.19 -2.06 -0.25
C ASP A 80 18.68 -2.58 1.11
N LEU A 81 17.59 -2.00 1.62
CA LEU A 81 17.05 -2.32 2.93
C LEU A 81 15.57 -2.60 2.87
N VAL A 82 15.14 -3.75 3.38
CA VAL A 82 13.70 -4.04 3.58
C VAL A 82 13.18 -3.16 4.71
N VAL A 83 12.15 -2.36 4.42
CA VAL A 83 11.65 -1.34 5.35
C VAL A 83 10.16 -1.48 5.67
N GLY A 84 9.50 -2.51 5.19
CA GLY A 84 8.08 -2.76 5.45
C GLY A 84 7.38 -3.56 4.38
N CYS A 85 6.06 -3.49 4.37
CA CYS A 85 5.20 -4.21 3.43
C CYS A 85 4.09 -3.31 2.86
N THR A 86 3.54 -3.76 1.73
CA THR A 86 2.29 -3.24 1.16
C THR A 86 1.66 -4.32 0.29
N ARG A 87 0.35 -4.24 0.02
CA ARG A 87 -0.36 -5.23 -0.81
C ARG A 87 -1.37 -4.55 -1.72
N PHE A 88 -1.59 -5.11 -2.91
CA PHE A 88 -2.91 -5.04 -3.52
C PHE A 88 -3.81 -6.05 -2.84
N CYS A 89 -5.01 -5.65 -2.49
CA CYS A 89 -6.02 -6.47 -1.82
C CYS A 89 -7.41 -6.03 -2.26
N GLU A 90 -8.47 -6.73 -1.81
CA GLU A 90 -9.84 -6.42 -2.25
C GLU A 90 -9.88 -6.28 -3.80
N ILE A 91 -9.33 -7.30 -4.47
CA ILE A 91 -9.22 -7.34 -5.93
C ILE A 91 -10.55 -7.84 -6.50
N PHE A 92 -11.35 -6.96 -7.09
CA PHE A 92 -12.66 -7.31 -7.60
C PHE A 92 -12.74 -7.26 -9.11
N VAL A 93 -13.33 -8.31 -9.69
CA VAL A 93 -13.80 -8.37 -11.06
C VAL A 93 -15.31 -8.25 -11.04
N TRP A 94 -15.87 -7.24 -11.66
CA TRP A 94 -17.31 -7.01 -11.66
C TRP A 94 -18.02 -7.96 -12.62
N GLN A 95 -19.23 -8.32 -12.25
CA GLN A 95 -20.12 -9.03 -13.15
C GLN A 95 -20.90 -8.00 -13.99
N TRP A 96 -20.38 -7.73 -15.16
CA TRP A 96 -21.01 -6.82 -16.09
C TRP A 96 -22.25 -7.48 -16.72
N PRO A 97 -23.29 -6.70 -17.08
CA PRO A 97 -24.42 -7.21 -17.85
C PRO A 97 -23.95 -7.87 -19.16
N PRO A 98 -24.70 -8.89 -19.67
CA PRO A 98 -24.37 -9.51 -20.95
C PRO A 98 -24.25 -8.48 -22.07
N GLY A 99 -23.18 -8.55 -22.85
CA GLY A 99 -22.92 -7.62 -23.96
C GLY A 99 -22.31 -6.28 -23.57
N ALA A 100 -21.98 -6.06 -22.31
CA ALA A 100 -21.32 -4.83 -21.88
C ALA A 100 -19.92 -4.68 -22.54
N THR A 101 -19.68 -3.52 -23.12
CA THR A 101 -18.39 -3.21 -23.81
C THR A 101 -17.23 -3.05 -22.84
N HIS A 102 -17.51 -2.80 -21.57
CA HIS A 102 -16.50 -2.64 -20.53
C HIS A 102 -16.03 -3.97 -19.92
N GLN A 103 -16.68 -5.09 -20.23
CA GLN A 103 -16.29 -6.39 -19.69
C GLN A 103 -14.88 -6.77 -20.18
N ARG A 104 -13.95 -6.89 -19.25
CA ARG A 104 -12.57 -7.32 -19.51
C ARG A 104 -12.32 -8.63 -18.76
N ARG A 105 -11.74 -9.60 -19.45
CA ARG A 105 -11.43 -10.90 -18.84
C ARG A 105 -9.99 -10.90 -18.30
N GLY A 106 -9.81 -11.46 -17.10
CA GLY A 106 -8.48 -11.70 -16.53
C GLY A 106 -7.80 -10.50 -15.89
N VAL A 107 -8.48 -9.36 -15.78
CA VAL A 107 -7.99 -8.16 -15.08
C VAL A 107 -9.04 -7.65 -14.10
N PRO A 108 -8.63 -7.01 -12.98
CA PRO A 108 -9.57 -6.45 -12.02
C PRO A 108 -10.24 -5.18 -12.55
N ASP A 109 -11.46 -4.91 -12.08
CA ASP A 109 -12.16 -3.64 -12.31
C ASP A 109 -11.83 -2.60 -11.23
N VAL A 110 -11.61 -3.07 -9.99
CA VAL A 110 -11.20 -2.23 -8.85
C VAL A 110 -10.23 -2.98 -7.95
N VAL A 111 -9.42 -2.24 -7.23
CA VAL A 111 -8.44 -2.80 -6.29
C VAL A 111 -8.20 -1.84 -5.13
N ASP A 112 -7.96 -2.39 -3.93
CA ASP A 112 -7.50 -1.62 -2.80
C ASP A 112 -5.97 -1.75 -2.64
N ILE A 113 -5.32 -0.69 -2.18
CA ILE A 113 -3.94 -0.73 -1.71
C ILE A 113 -3.98 -0.64 -0.18
N GLY A 114 -3.55 -1.72 0.47
CA GLY A 114 -3.63 -1.86 1.92
C GLY A 114 -2.42 -2.54 2.53
N PHE A 115 -2.55 -2.90 3.83
CA PHE A 115 -1.51 -3.57 4.62
C PHE A 115 -0.15 -2.84 4.57
N THR A 116 -0.18 -1.52 4.41
CA THR A 116 1.03 -0.70 4.29
C THR A 116 1.53 -0.31 5.67
N TRP A 117 2.74 -0.74 5.99
CA TRP A 117 3.51 -0.22 7.11
C TRP A 117 4.97 -0.06 6.70
N LEU A 118 5.66 0.89 7.30
CA LEU A 118 7.06 1.20 7.07
C LEU A 118 7.76 1.45 8.40
N SER A 119 9.02 1.05 8.50
CA SER A 119 9.91 1.39 9.62
C SER A 119 9.99 2.91 9.83
N GLY A 120 10.26 3.32 11.05
CA GLY A 120 10.36 4.74 11.42
C GLY A 120 11.23 5.57 10.46
N PRO A 121 12.49 5.15 10.20
CA PRO A 121 13.42 5.87 9.29
C PRO A 121 12.97 5.91 7.83
N ALA A 122 12.11 4.99 7.40
CA ALA A 122 11.56 5.01 6.04
C ALA A 122 10.32 5.91 5.90
N GLN A 123 9.70 6.29 7.03
CA GLN A 123 8.57 7.23 7.03
C GLN A 123 9.04 8.64 6.73
N ARG A 124 8.18 9.44 6.10
CA ARG A 124 8.47 10.83 5.67
C ARG A 124 9.62 10.93 4.67
N THR A 125 9.94 9.84 3.99
CA THR A 125 10.88 9.78 2.87
C THR A 125 10.12 9.60 1.54
N PRO A 126 10.79 9.64 0.38
CA PRO A 126 10.19 9.34 -0.92
C PRO A 126 9.56 7.95 -1.03
N VAL A 127 9.99 6.97 -0.22
CA VAL A 127 9.63 5.54 -0.31
C VAL A 127 8.13 5.32 -0.45
N ASN A 128 7.30 5.84 0.47
CA ASN A 128 5.86 5.60 0.38
C ASN A 128 5.22 6.28 -0.85
N THR A 129 5.67 7.48 -1.19
CA THR A 129 5.14 8.23 -2.34
C THR A 129 5.45 7.49 -3.64
N GLU A 130 6.68 7.03 -3.82
CA GLU A 130 7.07 6.29 -5.02
C GLU A 130 6.44 4.89 -5.06
N ALA A 131 6.37 4.16 -3.93
CA ALA A 131 5.67 2.89 -3.86
C ALA A 131 4.21 3.02 -4.33
N LYS A 132 3.49 4.05 -3.86
CA LYS A 132 2.11 4.29 -4.28
C LYS A 132 2.00 4.73 -5.74
N LEU A 133 2.95 5.54 -6.24
CA LEU A 133 3.02 5.89 -7.66
C LEU A 133 3.20 4.64 -8.54
N LEU A 134 4.12 3.75 -8.18
CA LEU A 134 4.38 2.50 -8.92
C LEU A 134 3.16 1.58 -8.92
N MET A 135 2.56 1.34 -7.74
CA MET A 135 1.36 0.51 -7.62
C MET A 135 0.19 1.09 -8.40
N MET A 136 -0.10 2.38 -8.27
CA MET A 136 -1.19 3.02 -9.01
C MET A 136 -0.92 3.06 -10.52
N THR A 137 0.32 3.25 -10.94
CA THR A 137 0.70 3.14 -12.37
C THR A 137 0.35 1.75 -12.89
N HIS A 138 0.75 0.69 -12.18
CA HIS A 138 0.42 -0.68 -12.57
C HIS A 138 -1.11 -0.91 -12.60
N ALA A 139 -1.82 -0.49 -11.56
CA ALA A 139 -3.26 -0.67 -11.50
C ALA A 139 -4.01 0.06 -12.64
N PHE A 140 -3.73 1.33 -12.87
CA PHE A 140 -4.43 2.12 -13.89
C PHE A 140 -3.95 1.87 -15.32
N GLU A 141 -2.65 1.61 -15.51
CA GLU A 141 -2.07 1.57 -16.86
C GLU A 141 -1.84 0.14 -17.39
N THR A 142 -1.67 -0.85 -16.50
CA THR A 142 -1.54 -2.27 -16.89
C THR A 142 -2.87 -3.00 -16.69
N TRP A 143 -3.41 -2.98 -15.47
CA TRP A 143 -4.70 -3.64 -15.18
C TRP A 143 -5.90 -2.85 -15.70
N LYS A 144 -5.73 -1.53 -15.97
CA LYS A 144 -6.80 -0.65 -16.45
C LYS A 144 -8.00 -0.60 -15.48
N VAL A 145 -7.74 -0.62 -14.18
CA VAL A 145 -8.81 -0.54 -13.17
C VAL A 145 -9.57 0.78 -13.27
N HIS A 146 -10.85 0.75 -12.88
CA HIS A 146 -11.67 1.96 -12.81
C HIS A 146 -11.38 2.79 -11.56
N ARG A 147 -10.94 2.11 -10.47
CA ARG A 147 -10.70 2.74 -9.18
C ARG A 147 -9.61 2.00 -8.40
N VAL A 148 -8.75 2.77 -7.74
CA VAL A 148 -7.88 2.31 -6.65
C VAL A 148 -8.43 2.90 -5.36
N ALA A 149 -8.70 2.05 -4.36
CA ALA A 149 -9.14 2.50 -3.05
C ALA A 149 -8.05 2.32 -1.99
N LEU A 150 -8.15 3.09 -0.91
CA LEU A 150 -7.31 3.01 0.28
C LEU A 150 -8.20 3.26 1.50
N GLN A 151 -7.85 2.65 2.61
CA GLN A 151 -8.61 2.87 3.84
C GLN A 151 -7.71 2.87 5.07
N THR A 152 -8.15 3.58 6.09
CA THR A 152 -7.44 3.65 7.36
C THR A 152 -8.41 3.84 8.52
N ASP A 153 -7.97 3.57 9.74
CA ASP A 153 -8.74 3.93 10.94
C ASP A 153 -9.04 5.43 10.93
N VAL A 154 -10.26 5.83 11.25
CA VAL A 154 -10.68 7.24 11.28
C VAL A 154 -9.82 8.08 12.22
N ARG A 155 -9.29 7.46 13.29
CA ARG A 155 -8.39 8.07 14.29
C ARG A 155 -6.95 8.24 13.77
N ASN A 156 -6.56 7.53 12.72
CA ASN A 156 -5.22 7.62 12.12
C ASN A 156 -5.10 8.85 11.22
N THR A 157 -5.03 10.03 11.82
CA THR A 157 -4.92 11.31 11.12
C THR A 157 -3.70 11.37 10.20
N ARG A 158 -2.58 10.78 10.62
CA ARG A 158 -1.35 10.68 9.83
C ARG A 158 -1.56 9.89 8.54
N SER A 159 -2.22 8.75 8.61
CA SER A 159 -2.52 7.93 7.43
C SER A 159 -3.52 8.64 6.51
N ARG A 160 -4.58 9.25 7.08
CA ARG A 160 -5.55 10.03 6.31
C ARG A 160 -4.86 11.13 5.51
N ALA A 161 -4.04 11.96 6.16
CA ALA A 161 -3.27 13.00 5.49
C ALA A 161 -2.29 12.44 4.43
N ALA A 162 -1.70 11.25 4.67
CA ALA A 162 -0.85 10.60 3.68
C ALA A 162 -1.64 10.15 2.46
N ILE A 163 -2.85 9.60 2.63
CA ILE A 163 -3.74 9.17 1.54
C ILE A 163 -4.21 10.39 0.72
N GLU A 164 -4.64 11.46 1.38
CA GLU A 164 -5.04 12.71 0.69
C GLU A 164 -3.87 13.31 -0.11
N ARG A 165 -2.67 13.28 0.47
CA ARG A 165 -1.45 13.78 -0.18
C ARG A 165 -1.10 13.02 -1.46
N ILE A 166 -1.37 11.73 -1.54
CA ILE A 166 -1.15 10.94 -2.77
C ILE A 166 -2.33 11.01 -3.75
N GLY A 167 -3.41 11.71 -3.41
CA GLY A 167 -4.52 11.99 -4.31
C GLY A 167 -5.83 11.32 -3.95
N GLY A 168 -5.86 10.53 -2.88
CA GLY A 168 -7.10 9.93 -2.41
C GLY A 168 -8.12 10.97 -1.99
N ARG A 169 -9.35 10.81 -2.47
CA ARG A 169 -10.52 11.60 -2.06
C ARG A 169 -11.37 10.76 -1.12
N LEU A 170 -11.91 11.36 -0.07
CA LEU A 170 -12.74 10.67 0.89
C LEU A 170 -14.07 10.25 0.24
N ASP A 171 -14.33 8.96 0.21
CA ASP A 171 -15.62 8.39 -0.23
C ASP A 171 -16.65 8.38 0.91
N GLY A 172 -16.19 8.12 2.15
CA GLY A 172 -17.05 8.07 3.31
C GLY A 172 -16.40 7.43 4.54
N ILE A 173 -17.21 7.32 5.59
CA ILE A 173 -16.85 6.71 6.86
C ILE A 173 -17.67 5.42 7.04
N MET A 174 -16.97 4.30 7.20
CA MET A 174 -17.56 2.98 7.43
C MET A 174 -17.51 2.67 8.92
N ARG A 175 -18.67 2.66 9.57
CA ARG A 175 -18.79 2.32 11.00
C ARG A 175 -18.73 0.81 11.20
N ALA A 176 -18.05 0.37 12.27
CA ALA A 176 -17.94 -1.05 12.62
C ALA A 176 -17.44 -1.92 11.44
N ASP A 177 -16.38 -1.44 10.76
CA ASP A 177 -15.90 -2.02 9.52
C ASP A 177 -15.12 -3.33 9.72
N ARG A 178 -14.24 -3.37 10.71
CA ARG A 178 -13.36 -4.52 10.98
C ARG A 178 -12.70 -4.43 12.37
N PRO A 179 -11.98 -5.48 12.82
CA PRO A 179 -11.13 -5.38 14.02
C PRO A 179 -10.07 -4.28 13.86
N GLY A 180 -9.88 -3.48 14.90
CA GLY A 180 -8.80 -2.51 15.03
C GLY A 180 -7.49 -3.16 15.48
N ALA A 181 -6.38 -2.44 15.33
CA ALA A 181 -5.08 -2.89 15.82
C ALA A 181 -4.97 -2.85 17.36
N ASP A 182 -5.90 -2.17 18.02
CA ASP A 182 -5.98 -1.93 19.45
C ASP A 182 -7.10 -2.75 20.12
N ASP A 183 -7.52 -3.86 19.53
CA ASP A 183 -8.58 -4.75 20.00
C ASP A 183 -9.96 -4.07 20.13
N THR A 184 -10.17 -2.97 19.41
CA THR A 184 -11.47 -2.31 19.32
C THR A 184 -12.15 -2.58 17.98
N VAL A 185 -13.45 -2.29 17.90
CA VAL A 185 -14.16 -2.28 16.60
C VAL A 185 -13.81 -0.99 15.87
N ARG A 186 -13.10 -1.13 14.76
CA ARG A 186 -12.60 -0.03 13.94
C ARG A 186 -13.71 0.63 13.13
N THR A 187 -13.71 1.96 13.13
CA THR A 187 -14.39 2.78 12.13
C THR A 187 -13.36 3.23 11.09
N SER A 188 -13.63 3.00 9.80
CA SER A 188 -12.69 3.28 8.71
C SER A 188 -13.08 4.50 7.91
N ALA A 189 -12.09 5.35 7.60
CA ALA A 189 -12.18 6.34 6.56
C ALA A 189 -11.74 5.69 5.23
N ARG A 190 -12.65 5.63 4.25
CA ARG A 190 -12.40 5.08 2.92
C ARG A 190 -12.16 6.19 1.92
N PHE A 191 -11.13 6.03 1.10
CA PHE A 191 -10.72 6.97 0.08
C PHE A 191 -10.57 6.23 -1.25
N SER A 192 -10.69 6.96 -2.35
CA SER A 192 -10.37 6.42 -3.65
C SER A 192 -9.75 7.45 -4.59
N ILE A 193 -9.16 6.91 -5.65
CA ILE A 193 -8.72 7.62 -6.86
C ILE A 193 -9.39 6.89 -8.01
N VAL A 194 -10.11 7.61 -8.88
CA VAL A 194 -10.75 7.03 -10.06
C VAL A 194 -9.90 7.27 -11.31
N VAL A 195 -10.11 6.46 -12.35
CA VAL A 195 -9.30 6.49 -13.59
C VAL A 195 -9.25 7.87 -14.24
N SER A 196 -10.33 8.65 -14.18
CA SER A 196 -10.36 10.02 -14.73
C SER A 196 -9.48 11.02 -13.97
N GLU A 197 -9.16 10.74 -12.71
CA GLU A 197 -8.30 11.59 -11.88
C GLU A 197 -6.81 11.21 -12.02
N TRP A 198 -6.53 9.98 -12.47
CA TRP A 198 -5.21 9.41 -12.49
C TRP A 198 -4.15 10.25 -13.22
N PRO A 199 -4.40 10.80 -14.43
CA PRO A 199 -3.39 11.61 -15.12
C PRO A 199 -2.89 12.78 -14.27
N LYS A 200 -3.80 13.49 -13.59
CA LYS A 200 -3.47 14.62 -12.71
C LYS A 200 -2.73 14.16 -11.45
N VAL A 201 -3.17 13.05 -10.85
CA VAL A 201 -2.52 12.46 -9.68
C VAL A 201 -1.10 12.01 -10.02
N LYS A 202 -0.92 11.28 -11.13
CA LYS A 202 0.39 10.82 -11.60
C LYS A 202 1.36 11.99 -11.79
N ALA A 203 0.95 13.01 -12.54
CA ALA A 203 1.77 14.18 -12.80
C ALA A 203 2.24 14.86 -11.50
N ARG A 204 1.32 15.02 -10.53
CA ARG A 204 1.63 15.61 -9.21
C ARG A 204 2.62 14.78 -8.41
N LEU A 205 2.45 13.46 -8.36
CA LEU A 205 3.36 12.58 -7.62
C LEU A 205 4.75 12.53 -8.25
N THR A 206 4.83 12.49 -9.59
CA THR A 206 6.09 12.53 -10.33
C THR A 206 6.84 13.84 -10.07
N ALA A 207 6.15 14.98 -10.17
CA ALA A 207 6.75 16.28 -9.88
C ALA A 207 7.24 16.39 -8.42
N ARG A 208 6.47 15.82 -7.46
CA ARG A 208 6.86 15.80 -6.04
C ARG A 208 8.13 14.98 -5.81
N LEU A 209 8.27 13.83 -6.46
CA LEU A 209 9.47 12.99 -6.34
C LEU A 209 10.68 13.69 -6.98
N ALA A 210 10.52 14.32 -8.14
CA ALA A 210 11.58 15.08 -8.81
C ALA A 210 12.07 16.29 -7.98
N ALA A 211 11.17 16.95 -7.25
CA ALA A 211 11.51 18.08 -6.40
C ALA A 211 12.26 17.68 -5.10
N GLY A 212 12.43 16.39 -4.80
CA GLY A 212 13.05 15.91 -3.57
C GLY A 212 12.28 16.28 -2.29
N THR A 213 11.05 16.74 -2.41
CA THR A 213 10.30 17.40 -1.34
C THR A 213 9.62 16.37 -0.44
N THR A 214 10.28 16.02 0.64
CA THR A 214 9.67 15.37 1.80
C THR A 214 9.15 16.39 2.83
N ARG A 215 9.03 17.66 2.49
CA ARG A 215 8.61 18.72 3.41
C ARG A 215 7.14 18.51 3.84
N PRO A 216 6.86 18.50 5.15
CA PRO A 216 5.48 18.52 5.63
C PRO A 216 4.80 19.81 5.16
N LEU A 217 3.60 19.69 4.59
CA LEU A 217 2.73 20.86 4.40
C LEU A 217 2.33 21.33 5.79
N SER A 218 2.65 22.58 6.12
CA SER A 218 2.05 23.26 7.27
C SER A 218 0.52 23.26 7.06
N PRO A 219 -0.28 22.98 8.10
CA PRO A 219 -1.72 23.16 8.00
C PRO A 219 -1.99 24.66 7.81
N SER A 220 -2.72 25.00 6.75
CA SER A 220 -3.41 26.29 6.61
C SER A 220 -4.74 26.22 7.31
#